data_4e163a4ac993251f9f4675764de56bb6
#
_entry.id   4e163a4ac993251f9f4675764de56bb6
#
_cell.length_a   1.000
_cell.length_b   1.000
_cell.length_c   1.000
_cell.angle_alpha   90.00
_cell.angle_beta   90.00
_cell.angle_gamma   90.00
#
_symmetry.space_group_name_H-M   'P 1'
#
loop_
_entity.id
_entity.type
_entity.pdbx_description
1 polymer ?
#
loop_
_entity_poly.entity_id
_entity_poly.type
_entity_poly.pdbx_seq_one_letter_code
_entity_poly.pdbx_strand_id
1 'polypeptide(L)'
;MPKSSLRIDILGTSFTITVDEDPVYLESLLNRYRISIENTQKITGIRDPLKIAIITGYMLCEEIQKLQKERGVQGDTDAREAERLTRDMITRIDAVLDKRLGGPVQAPPRLYKLENTVKKYDWGSPEWIPALLGRKNDGAEPWAELWMGVHPAAPSVAEAGAERVGLADLIRRDPVFYLGEAVNREFGALPFLYKLLAAGKPLSIQAHPNREQALAGWDRENRAGLAPDDTHRNYRDANHKPEILCALSPFRAMCGFREIPEILKRLERFSEEAPPPLDAGLGQLRRALEREDAAAGLREFLGSLFALSLENRQALGGYALHEGDRLAERHPEYAEEWKTAAYFALLYPGDPAVIAPLYLNLLNLAPGEAIFLPAGILHAYIEGFGVELMANSDNVLRGGLTAKHVDAGELARILEFRPFYPAIVRAPGEGAVPGAPYTYPANCREFSLSVIRGTGERIPFSRGGPHIFIVTRGRAELSCSKGAETLTLLPGESAFLAAGPAGPGAETPAEALSLMGDFTLYAAGPGPDTGPSP
;
A
#
# COMPACT_ATOMS: atom_id res chain seq x y z
N MET A 1 -38.26 -32.74 28.68
CA MET A 1 -37.44 -33.81 29.26
C MET A 1 -36.50 -33.21 30.31
N PRO A 2 -36.17 -33.93 31.40
CA PRO A 2 -35.24 -33.37 32.38
C PRO A 2 -33.89 -33.11 31.72
N LYS A 3 -33.33 -31.92 31.96
CA LYS A 3 -32.01 -31.55 31.47
C LYS A 3 -30.95 -32.46 32.07
N SER A 4 -30.18 -33.13 31.22
CA SER A 4 -29.05 -33.99 31.61
C SER A 4 -27.77 -33.18 31.74
N SER A 5 -26.91 -33.56 32.68
CA SER A 5 -25.63 -32.89 32.93
C SER A 5 -24.50 -33.84 32.50
N LEU A 6 -23.67 -33.45 31.58
CA LEU A 6 -22.50 -34.21 31.09
C LEU A 6 -21.21 -33.55 31.54
N ARG A 7 -20.38 -34.30 32.27
CA ARG A 7 -19.01 -33.86 32.59
C ARG A 7 -18.05 -34.23 31.47
N ILE A 8 -17.32 -33.25 31.02
CA ILE A 8 -16.33 -33.38 29.94
C ILE A 8 -14.93 -33.18 30.52
N ASP A 9 -14.09 -34.20 30.37
CA ASP A 9 -12.66 -34.17 30.74
C ASP A 9 -11.82 -34.36 29.46
N ILE A 10 -11.23 -33.27 28.94
CA ILE A 10 -10.48 -33.26 27.68
C ILE A 10 -9.26 -32.34 27.79
N LEU A 11 -8.11 -32.79 27.32
CA LEU A 11 -6.85 -32.01 27.22
C LEU A 11 -6.45 -31.35 28.54
N GLY A 12 -6.70 -32.02 29.67
CA GLY A 12 -6.38 -31.50 31.00
C GLY A 12 -7.37 -30.49 31.55
N THR A 13 -8.47 -30.24 30.87
CA THR A 13 -9.56 -29.35 31.31
C THR A 13 -10.82 -30.14 31.60
N SER A 14 -11.50 -29.83 32.75
CA SER A 14 -12.74 -30.47 33.15
C SER A 14 -13.84 -29.43 33.30
N PHE A 15 -14.99 -29.65 32.63
CA PHE A 15 -16.17 -28.79 32.73
C PHE A 15 -17.46 -29.59 32.57
N THR A 16 -18.61 -29.03 32.97
CA THR A 16 -19.90 -29.68 32.90
C THR A 16 -20.84 -28.86 32.02
N ILE A 17 -21.47 -29.53 31.05
CA ILE A 17 -22.50 -28.92 30.19
C ILE A 17 -23.88 -29.48 30.57
N THR A 18 -24.93 -28.67 30.42
CA THR A 18 -26.32 -29.11 30.56
C THR A 18 -26.94 -29.15 29.17
N VAL A 19 -27.49 -30.31 28.80
CA VAL A 19 -27.98 -30.58 27.45
C VAL A 19 -29.33 -31.28 27.49
N ASP A 20 -30.08 -31.17 26.41
CA ASP A 20 -31.42 -31.78 26.27
C ASP A 20 -31.38 -33.11 25.46
N GLU A 21 -30.15 -33.62 25.17
CA GLU A 21 -29.91 -34.85 24.38
C GLU A 21 -29.67 -36.08 25.28
N ASP A 22 -29.78 -37.28 24.68
CA ASP A 22 -29.55 -38.54 25.37
C ASP A 22 -28.09 -38.63 25.88
N PRO A 23 -27.87 -38.89 27.17
CA PRO A 23 -26.53 -39.01 27.73
C PRO A 23 -25.64 -40.06 27.07
N VAL A 24 -26.20 -41.20 26.63
CA VAL A 24 -25.46 -42.30 25.98
C VAL A 24 -24.97 -41.84 24.60
N TYR A 25 -25.78 -41.11 23.87
CA TYR A 25 -25.41 -40.51 22.58
C TYR A 25 -24.29 -39.48 22.76
N LEU A 26 -24.40 -38.61 23.72
CA LEU A 26 -23.40 -37.58 24.02
C LEU A 26 -22.05 -38.18 24.47
N GLU A 27 -22.08 -39.25 25.24
CA GLU A 27 -20.85 -39.96 25.68
C GLU A 27 -20.16 -40.65 24.49
N SER A 28 -20.95 -41.16 23.53
CA SER A 28 -20.42 -41.71 22.28
C SER A 28 -19.71 -40.65 21.41
N LEU A 29 -20.30 -39.43 21.30
CA LEU A 29 -19.71 -38.28 20.61
C LEU A 29 -18.42 -37.83 21.29
N LEU A 30 -18.43 -37.75 22.61
CA LEU A 30 -17.25 -37.38 23.39
C LEU A 30 -16.09 -38.36 23.17
N ASN A 31 -16.36 -39.65 23.15
CA ASN A 31 -15.37 -40.66 22.86
C ASN A 31 -14.79 -40.55 21.43
N ARG A 32 -15.63 -40.30 20.43
CA ARG A 32 -15.18 -40.02 19.05
C ARG A 32 -14.29 -38.81 19.00
N TYR A 33 -14.62 -37.74 19.69
CA TYR A 33 -13.82 -36.52 19.74
C TYR A 33 -12.46 -36.76 20.42
N ARG A 34 -12.40 -37.56 21.51
CA ARG A 34 -11.14 -37.97 22.15
C ARG A 34 -10.23 -38.73 21.18
N ILE A 35 -10.78 -39.69 20.44
CA ILE A 35 -10.02 -40.45 19.44
C ILE A 35 -9.49 -39.53 18.34
N SER A 36 -10.29 -38.54 17.88
CA SER A 36 -9.86 -37.57 16.87
C SER A 36 -8.73 -36.69 17.40
N ILE A 37 -8.78 -36.27 18.66
CA ILE A 37 -7.70 -35.52 19.32
C ILE A 37 -6.41 -36.35 19.37
N GLU A 38 -6.47 -37.59 19.80
CA GLU A 38 -5.31 -38.48 19.86
C GLU A 38 -4.67 -38.72 18.48
N ASN A 39 -5.50 -38.88 17.46
CA ASN A 39 -5.03 -39.00 16.08
C ASN A 39 -4.38 -37.73 15.57
N THR A 40 -4.99 -36.56 15.85
CA THR A 40 -4.40 -35.28 15.50
C THR A 40 -3.06 -35.07 16.18
N GLN A 41 -2.92 -35.45 17.46
CA GLN A 41 -1.64 -35.40 18.17
C GLN A 41 -0.57 -36.28 17.53
N LYS A 42 -0.92 -37.51 17.13
CA LYS A 42 -0.01 -38.45 16.47
C LYS A 42 0.46 -37.92 15.12
N ILE A 43 -0.46 -37.34 14.32
CA ILE A 43 -0.16 -36.88 12.97
C ILE A 43 0.66 -35.58 12.99
N THR A 44 0.31 -34.62 13.87
CA THR A 44 0.89 -33.28 13.85
C THR A 44 2.09 -33.12 14.79
N GLY A 45 2.27 -34.00 15.77
CA GLY A 45 3.30 -33.90 16.82
C GLY A 45 3.09 -32.74 17.79
N ILE A 46 1.98 -31.99 17.67
CA ILE A 46 1.67 -30.82 18.51
C ILE A 46 1.24 -31.30 19.88
N ARG A 47 1.73 -30.64 20.95
CA ARG A 47 1.39 -30.96 22.34
C ARG A 47 0.56 -29.87 23.04
N ASP A 48 0.40 -28.71 22.41
CA ASP A 48 -0.38 -27.60 22.95
C ASP A 48 -1.89 -27.92 22.91
N PRO A 49 -2.58 -27.97 24.06
CA PRO A 49 -3.97 -28.40 24.15
C PRO A 49 -4.93 -27.57 23.30
N LEU A 50 -4.73 -26.24 23.23
CA LEU A 50 -5.60 -25.33 22.49
C LEU A 50 -5.42 -25.52 20.97
N LYS A 51 -4.18 -25.60 20.51
CA LYS A 51 -3.87 -25.84 19.09
C LYS A 51 -4.41 -27.16 18.60
N ILE A 52 -4.29 -28.22 19.42
CA ILE A 52 -4.82 -29.53 19.09
C ILE A 52 -6.34 -29.50 18.98
N ALA A 53 -7.03 -28.86 19.93
CA ALA A 53 -8.48 -28.73 19.91
C ALA A 53 -8.97 -28.02 18.64
N ILE A 54 -8.31 -26.91 18.26
CA ILE A 54 -8.63 -26.14 17.04
C ILE A 54 -8.42 -26.98 15.78
N ILE A 55 -7.26 -27.63 15.63
CA ILE A 55 -6.94 -28.45 14.46
C ILE A 55 -7.89 -29.65 14.35
N THR A 56 -8.20 -30.31 15.46
CA THR A 56 -9.15 -31.43 15.48
C THR A 56 -10.55 -30.98 15.08
N GLY A 57 -11.00 -29.84 15.60
CA GLY A 57 -12.27 -29.23 15.22
C GLY A 57 -12.33 -28.92 13.71
N TYR A 58 -11.28 -28.34 13.14
CA TYR A 58 -11.20 -28.07 11.70
C TYR A 58 -11.26 -29.34 10.85
N MET A 59 -10.50 -30.40 11.23
CA MET A 59 -10.52 -31.68 10.51
C MET A 59 -11.90 -32.35 10.54
N LEU A 60 -12.62 -32.26 11.66
CA LEU A 60 -13.98 -32.79 11.78
C LEU A 60 -14.98 -32.00 10.91
N CYS A 61 -14.86 -30.67 10.85
CA CYS A 61 -15.69 -29.87 9.96
C CYS A 61 -15.45 -30.20 8.48
N GLU A 62 -14.20 -30.42 8.09
CA GLU A 62 -13.86 -30.87 6.73
C GLU A 62 -14.44 -32.24 6.40
N GLU A 63 -14.38 -33.18 7.33
CA GLU A 63 -14.97 -34.53 7.19
C GLU A 63 -16.50 -34.46 7.05
N ILE A 64 -17.16 -33.64 7.86
CA ILE A 64 -18.61 -33.39 7.74
C ILE A 64 -18.96 -32.80 6.37
N GLN A 65 -18.23 -31.83 5.87
CA GLN A 65 -18.46 -31.28 4.53
C GLN A 65 -18.27 -32.30 3.41
N LYS A 66 -17.28 -33.18 3.51
CA LYS A 66 -17.08 -34.28 2.56
C LYS A 66 -18.25 -35.25 2.57
N LEU A 67 -18.71 -35.67 3.75
CA LEU A 67 -19.86 -36.56 3.90
C LEU A 67 -21.18 -35.94 3.41
N GLN A 68 -21.37 -34.64 3.59
CA GLN A 68 -22.54 -33.90 3.06
C GLN A 68 -22.51 -33.83 1.53
N LYS A 69 -21.34 -33.58 0.92
CA LYS A 69 -21.14 -33.61 -0.53
C LYS A 69 -21.43 -35.00 -1.13
N GLU A 70 -20.98 -36.06 -0.48
CA GLU A 70 -21.21 -37.44 -0.92
C GLU A 70 -22.69 -37.88 -0.83
N ARG A 71 -23.46 -37.31 0.11
CA ARG A 71 -24.87 -37.64 0.33
C ARG A 71 -25.87 -36.82 -0.52
N GLY A 72 -25.38 -35.86 -1.33
CA GLY A 72 -26.25 -35.10 -2.25
C GLY A 72 -27.28 -34.21 -1.54
N VAL A 73 -27.07 -33.84 -0.28
CA VAL A 73 -28.00 -33.00 0.49
C VAL A 73 -27.71 -31.54 0.14
N GLN A 74 -28.49 -30.99 -0.79
CA GLN A 74 -28.63 -29.55 -1.02
C GLN A 74 -29.71 -29.03 -0.06
N GLY A 75 -29.29 -28.41 1.06
CA GLY A 75 -30.24 -27.78 1.99
C GLY A 75 -29.58 -26.54 2.59
N ASP A 76 -29.91 -25.34 2.07
CA ASP A 76 -29.45 -24.02 2.51
C ASP A 76 -29.92 -23.68 3.94
N THR A 77 -30.86 -24.42 4.50
CA THR A 77 -31.40 -24.27 5.86
C THR A 77 -30.51 -24.87 6.94
N ASP A 78 -29.94 -26.04 6.69
CA ASP A 78 -29.12 -26.74 7.69
C ASP A 78 -27.76 -26.09 7.89
N ALA A 79 -27.19 -25.47 6.84
CA ALA A 79 -25.92 -24.73 6.92
C ALA A 79 -26.07 -23.47 7.80
N ARG A 80 -27.19 -22.75 7.69
CA ARG A 80 -27.49 -21.56 8.54
C ARG A 80 -27.76 -21.94 9.99
N GLU A 81 -28.37 -23.07 10.22
CA GLU A 81 -28.62 -23.58 11.57
C GLU A 81 -27.33 -24.08 12.23
N ALA A 82 -26.46 -24.76 11.50
CA ALA A 82 -25.13 -25.15 11.97
C ALA A 82 -24.24 -23.93 12.25
N GLU A 83 -24.30 -22.90 11.41
CA GLU A 83 -23.58 -21.63 11.63
C GLU A 83 -24.12 -20.90 12.86
N ARG A 84 -25.44 -20.87 13.06
CA ARG A 84 -26.07 -20.28 14.26
C ARG A 84 -25.66 -21.02 15.53
N LEU A 85 -25.72 -22.36 15.53
CA LEU A 85 -25.32 -23.19 16.66
C LEU A 85 -23.83 -23.05 16.98
N THR A 86 -22.97 -22.94 15.96
CA THR A 86 -21.53 -22.70 16.15
C THR A 86 -21.27 -21.34 16.78
N ARG A 87 -21.94 -20.28 16.35
CA ARG A 87 -21.86 -18.94 16.97
C ARG A 87 -22.35 -18.95 18.42
N ASP A 88 -23.48 -19.62 18.69
CA ASP A 88 -24.00 -19.78 20.06
C ASP A 88 -23.04 -20.55 20.97
N MET A 89 -22.38 -21.59 20.44
CA MET A 89 -21.37 -22.34 21.19
C MET A 89 -20.13 -21.48 21.47
N ILE A 90 -19.62 -20.74 20.49
CA ILE A 90 -18.49 -19.81 20.67
C ILE A 90 -18.85 -18.78 21.74
N THR A 91 -20.00 -18.12 21.66
CA THR A 91 -20.46 -17.14 22.64
C THR A 91 -20.58 -17.73 24.06
N ARG A 92 -21.01 -18.99 24.19
CA ARG A 92 -21.10 -19.67 25.50
C ARG A 92 -19.75 -20.10 26.03
N ILE A 93 -18.81 -20.49 25.14
CA ILE A 93 -17.43 -20.80 25.52
C ILE A 93 -16.71 -19.54 25.99
N ASP A 94 -16.86 -18.42 25.28
CA ASP A 94 -16.29 -17.13 25.66
C ASP A 94 -16.84 -16.69 27.04
N ALA A 95 -18.15 -16.77 27.26
CA ALA A 95 -18.76 -16.44 28.55
C ALA A 95 -18.30 -17.34 29.72
N VAL A 96 -17.89 -18.57 29.47
CA VAL A 96 -17.33 -19.51 30.48
C VAL A 96 -15.86 -19.23 30.72
N LEU A 97 -15.09 -18.88 29.67
CA LEU A 97 -13.69 -18.47 29.76
C LEU A 97 -13.56 -17.15 30.52
N ASP A 98 -14.43 -16.18 30.26
CA ASP A 98 -14.50 -14.91 30.99
C ASP A 98 -14.76 -15.08 32.52
N LYS A 99 -15.60 -16.04 32.89
CA LYS A 99 -15.82 -16.37 34.30
C LYS A 99 -14.65 -17.03 35.01
N ARG A 100 -13.77 -17.75 34.29
CA ARG A 100 -12.62 -18.46 34.87
C ARG A 100 -11.34 -17.64 34.92
N LEU A 101 -11.19 -16.63 34.06
CA LEU A 101 -10.01 -15.76 34.02
C LEU A 101 -10.05 -14.56 34.98
N GLY A 102 -11.08 -14.48 35.82
CA GLY A 102 -11.06 -13.59 37.00
C GLY A 102 -11.10 -12.10 36.72
N GLY A 103 -11.80 -11.68 35.70
CA GLY A 103 -12.05 -10.27 35.36
C GLY A 103 -12.60 -10.12 33.95
N PRO A 104 -13.30 -9.05 33.61
CA PRO A 104 -13.67 -8.77 32.25
C PRO A 104 -12.36 -8.73 31.42
N VAL A 105 -12.25 -9.58 30.40
CA VAL A 105 -11.17 -9.45 29.42
C VAL A 105 -11.30 -8.06 28.84
N GLN A 106 -10.37 -7.20 29.19
CA GLN A 106 -10.36 -5.83 28.67
C GLN A 106 -10.24 -5.93 27.16
N ALA A 107 -11.19 -5.35 26.42
CA ALA A 107 -11.13 -5.34 24.97
C ALA A 107 -9.75 -4.82 24.53
N PRO A 108 -9.15 -5.41 23.47
CA PRO A 108 -7.86 -4.94 23.01
C PRO A 108 -7.93 -3.45 22.66
N PRO A 109 -6.84 -2.70 22.87
CA PRO A 109 -6.80 -1.30 22.50
C PRO A 109 -7.12 -1.13 21.01
N ARG A 110 -7.74 -0.01 20.66
CA ARG A 110 -7.96 0.35 19.27
C ARG A 110 -6.84 1.22 18.70
N LEU A 111 -6.12 1.93 19.57
CA LEU A 111 -5.13 2.93 19.19
C LEU A 111 -3.74 2.49 19.60
N TYR A 112 -2.84 2.37 18.62
CA TYR A 112 -1.46 1.93 18.78
C TYR A 112 -0.51 2.96 18.23
N LYS A 113 0.51 3.37 19.00
CA LYS A 113 1.64 4.12 18.46
C LYS A 113 2.45 3.20 17.54
N LEU A 114 2.97 3.73 16.43
CA LEU A 114 3.79 2.95 15.51
C LEU A 114 5.27 3.35 15.61
N GLU A 115 6.12 2.35 15.71
CA GLU A 115 7.53 2.47 15.41
C GLU A 115 7.77 1.97 13.97
N ASN A 116 8.40 2.80 13.15
CA ASN A 116 8.52 2.61 11.72
C ASN A 116 9.97 2.50 11.26
N THR A 117 10.18 1.82 10.13
CA THR A 117 11.50 1.60 9.57
C THR A 117 11.85 2.66 8.53
N VAL A 118 13.02 3.27 8.68
CA VAL A 118 13.63 4.13 7.64
C VAL A 118 14.35 3.25 6.63
N LYS A 119 14.03 3.45 5.35
CA LYS A 119 14.73 2.85 4.21
C LYS A 119 15.75 3.84 3.67
N LYS A 120 16.98 3.36 3.50
CA LYS A 120 18.12 4.15 3.00
C LYS A 120 18.42 3.71 1.58
N TYR A 121 18.11 4.57 0.63
CA TYR A 121 18.45 4.41 -0.78
C TYR A 121 19.29 5.60 -1.23
N ASP A 122 20.16 5.42 -2.20
CA ASP A 122 21.13 6.44 -2.67
C ASP A 122 20.50 7.74 -3.17
N TRP A 123 19.22 7.69 -3.55
CA TRP A 123 18.45 8.86 -3.97
C TRP A 123 17.80 9.63 -2.80
N GLY A 124 17.86 9.09 -1.57
CA GLY A 124 17.24 9.71 -0.41
C GLY A 124 17.84 11.05 -0.03
N SER A 125 17.03 11.92 0.57
CA SER A 125 17.50 13.17 1.17
C SER A 125 18.10 12.91 2.56
N PRO A 126 19.23 13.51 2.90
CA PRO A 126 19.78 13.44 4.26
C PRO A 126 19.06 14.36 5.26
N GLU A 127 18.13 15.20 4.81
CA GLU A 127 17.57 16.31 5.60
C GLU A 127 16.10 16.11 6.01
N TRP A 128 15.20 15.78 5.06
CA TRP A 128 13.75 15.88 5.26
C TRP A 128 13.20 14.95 6.36
N ILE A 129 13.45 13.65 6.25
CA ILE A 129 12.95 12.68 7.24
C ILE A 129 13.64 12.89 8.59
N PRO A 130 14.99 13.08 8.69
CA PRO A 130 15.63 13.39 9.97
C PRO A 130 15.06 14.64 10.63
N ALA A 131 14.86 15.72 9.88
CA ALA A 131 14.29 16.98 10.39
C ALA A 131 12.87 16.79 10.94
N LEU A 132 12.01 16.09 10.21
CA LEU A 132 10.64 15.80 10.66
C LEU A 132 10.63 14.96 11.94
N LEU A 133 11.52 13.96 12.05
CA LEU A 133 11.62 13.09 13.22
C LEU A 133 12.39 13.73 14.40
N GLY A 134 12.90 14.95 14.26
CA GLY A 134 13.75 15.59 15.25
C GLY A 134 15.04 14.79 15.55
N ARG A 135 15.55 14.01 14.58
CA ARG A 135 16.72 13.16 14.71
C ARG A 135 17.93 13.79 14.00
N LYS A 136 19.09 13.70 14.64
CA LYS A 136 20.33 14.08 14.00
C LYS A 136 20.75 13.05 12.95
N ASN A 137 21.29 13.51 11.84
CA ASN A 137 21.87 12.70 10.79
C ASN A 137 23.31 13.19 10.49
N ASP A 138 24.18 13.05 11.49
CA ASP A 138 25.55 13.58 11.45
C ASP A 138 26.38 12.97 10.31
N GLY A 139 26.05 11.77 9.86
CA GLY A 139 26.69 11.10 8.73
C GLY A 139 26.14 11.50 7.35
N ALA A 140 25.18 12.43 7.27
CA ALA A 140 24.48 12.81 6.04
C ALA A 140 23.99 11.59 5.21
N GLU A 141 23.59 10.51 5.89
CA GLU A 141 23.08 9.31 5.24
C GLU A 141 21.78 9.61 4.48
N PRO A 142 21.56 9.01 3.30
CA PRO A 142 20.34 9.20 2.54
C PRO A 142 19.15 8.47 3.22
N TRP A 143 18.24 9.22 3.84
CA TRP A 143 16.98 8.68 4.37
C TRP A 143 15.89 8.88 3.33
N ALA A 144 15.64 7.83 2.57
CA ALA A 144 14.79 7.91 1.39
C ALA A 144 13.30 7.79 1.72
N GLU A 145 12.94 6.81 2.56
CA GLU A 145 11.55 6.54 2.89
C GLU A 145 11.40 6.14 4.37
N LEU A 146 10.26 6.48 4.97
CA LEU A 146 9.79 5.94 6.24
C LEU A 146 8.53 5.11 5.96
N TRP A 147 8.60 3.80 6.20
CA TRP A 147 7.51 2.88 5.88
C TRP A 147 6.58 2.65 7.07
N MET A 148 5.28 2.79 6.83
CA MET A 148 4.20 2.56 7.81
C MET A 148 3.23 1.53 7.25
N GLY A 149 3.05 0.40 7.95
CA GLY A 149 2.16 -0.67 7.53
C GLY A 149 2.72 -2.06 7.81
N VAL A 150 2.29 -3.04 7.01
CA VAL A 150 2.58 -4.46 7.23
C VAL A 150 3.48 -5.08 6.15
N HIS A 151 4.14 -4.26 5.35
CA HIS A 151 4.98 -4.76 4.27
C HIS A 151 6.09 -5.67 4.81
N PRO A 152 6.29 -6.90 4.25
CA PRO A 152 7.20 -7.89 4.83
C PRO A 152 8.66 -7.42 4.97
N ALA A 153 9.12 -6.55 4.05
CA ALA A 153 10.48 -6.03 4.07
C ALA A 153 10.74 -4.98 5.16
N ALA A 154 9.70 -4.41 5.77
CA ALA A 154 9.82 -3.42 6.86
C ALA A 154 8.45 -3.19 7.56
N PRO A 155 7.94 -4.19 8.28
CA PRO A 155 6.67 -4.03 9.01
C PRO A 155 6.84 -3.04 10.17
N SER A 156 5.80 -2.25 10.44
CA SER A 156 5.73 -1.41 11.64
C SER A 156 5.59 -2.26 12.90
N VAL A 157 6.08 -1.76 14.02
CA VAL A 157 5.82 -2.30 15.36
C VAL A 157 4.76 -1.43 16.03
N ALA A 158 3.69 -2.07 16.52
CA ALA A 158 2.60 -1.44 17.23
C ALA A 158 2.85 -1.47 18.74
N GLU A 159 2.64 -0.34 19.41
CA GLU A 159 2.85 -0.16 20.85
C GLU A 159 1.58 0.36 21.51
N ALA A 160 1.11 -0.30 22.58
CA ALA A 160 0.03 0.15 23.43
C ALA A 160 0.31 -0.25 24.90
N GLY A 161 0.52 0.75 25.77
CA GLY A 161 0.95 0.51 27.14
C GLY A 161 2.30 -0.24 27.19
N ALA A 162 2.29 -1.42 27.80
CA ALA A 162 3.47 -2.29 27.89
C ALA A 162 3.57 -3.29 26.70
N GLU A 163 2.56 -3.39 25.85
CA GLU A 163 2.55 -4.29 24.71
C GLU A 163 3.30 -3.68 23.54
N ARG A 164 4.22 -4.50 22.96
CA ARG A 164 4.97 -4.16 21.77
C ARG A 164 4.99 -5.37 20.82
N VAL A 165 4.38 -5.24 19.66
CA VAL A 165 4.17 -6.36 18.73
C VAL A 165 4.25 -5.88 17.28
N GLY A 166 4.72 -6.73 16.37
CA GLY A 166 4.66 -6.41 14.93
C GLY A 166 3.21 -6.18 14.48
N LEU A 167 2.95 -5.11 13.73
CA LEU A 167 1.60 -4.75 13.29
C LEU A 167 0.94 -5.89 12.49
N ALA A 168 1.71 -6.60 11.66
CA ALA A 168 1.21 -7.77 10.94
C ALA A 168 0.80 -8.91 11.87
N ASP A 169 1.56 -9.13 12.97
CA ASP A 169 1.25 -10.15 13.98
C ASP A 169 0.02 -9.76 14.80
N LEU A 170 -0.08 -8.48 15.13
CA LEU A 170 -1.23 -7.92 15.83
C LEU A 170 -2.52 -8.16 15.01
N ILE A 171 -2.53 -7.79 13.73
CA ILE A 171 -3.67 -7.97 12.83
C ILE A 171 -4.04 -9.45 12.70
N ARG A 172 -3.06 -10.37 12.64
CA ARG A 172 -3.33 -11.81 12.54
C ARG A 172 -4.01 -12.42 13.78
N ARG A 173 -3.94 -11.77 14.94
CA ARG A 173 -4.61 -12.25 16.17
C ARG A 173 -6.13 -12.18 16.06
N ASP A 174 -6.64 -11.09 15.47
CA ASP A 174 -8.08 -10.86 15.24
C ASP A 174 -8.26 -9.97 14.00
N PRO A 175 -8.21 -10.55 12.77
CA PRO A 175 -8.32 -9.77 11.54
C PRO A 175 -9.61 -8.96 11.44
N VAL A 176 -10.72 -9.46 11.99
CA VAL A 176 -12.01 -8.75 11.95
C VAL A 176 -11.99 -7.52 12.84
N PHE A 177 -11.43 -7.62 14.06
CA PHE A 177 -11.30 -6.48 14.96
C PHE A 177 -10.36 -5.40 14.39
N TYR A 178 -9.19 -5.81 13.85
CA TYR A 178 -8.19 -4.85 13.39
C TYR A 178 -8.49 -4.27 12.02
N LEU A 179 -9.02 -5.05 11.07
CA LEU A 179 -9.27 -4.62 9.69
C LEU A 179 -10.74 -4.22 9.45
N GLY A 180 -11.66 -4.72 10.24
CA GLY A 180 -13.09 -4.69 9.96
C GLY A 180 -13.52 -5.77 8.97
N GLU A 181 -14.82 -6.13 8.97
CA GLU A 181 -15.34 -7.23 8.14
C GLU A 181 -15.13 -7.01 6.64
N ALA A 182 -15.34 -5.77 6.16
CA ALA A 182 -15.23 -5.44 4.74
C ALA A 182 -13.79 -5.62 4.22
N VAL A 183 -12.82 -4.98 4.87
CA VAL A 183 -11.40 -5.05 4.48
C VAL A 183 -10.86 -6.46 4.64
N ASN A 184 -11.22 -7.15 5.74
CA ASN A 184 -10.79 -8.53 5.96
C ASN A 184 -11.33 -9.48 4.88
N ARG A 185 -12.62 -9.36 4.51
CA ARG A 185 -13.24 -10.20 3.47
C ARG A 185 -12.63 -9.96 2.10
N GLU A 186 -12.32 -8.70 1.75
CA GLU A 186 -11.83 -8.34 0.42
C GLU A 186 -10.33 -8.58 0.26
N PHE A 187 -9.52 -8.19 1.25
CA PHE A 187 -8.07 -8.17 1.14
C PHE A 187 -7.37 -9.16 2.07
N GLY A 188 -8.00 -9.57 3.17
CA GLY A 188 -7.39 -10.47 4.18
C GLY A 188 -6.20 -9.88 4.94
N ALA A 189 -5.77 -8.66 4.62
CA ALA A 189 -4.65 -7.94 5.20
C ALA A 189 -4.88 -6.42 5.08
N LEU A 190 -3.99 -5.61 5.70
CA LEU A 190 -3.97 -4.17 5.45
C LEU A 190 -3.58 -3.94 3.97
N PRO A 191 -4.44 -3.33 3.14
CA PRO A 191 -4.28 -3.37 1.69
C PRO A 191 -3.31 -2.35 1.11
N PHE A 192 -2.69 -1.50 1.94
CA PHE A 192 -1.83 -0.41 1.51
C PHE A 192 -0.50 -0.36 2.27
N LEU A 193 0.47 0.27 1.64
CA LEU A 193 1.72 0.74 2.24
C LEU A 193 1.72 2.27 2.25
N TYR A 194 1.93 2.84 3.42
CA TYR A 194 1.99 4.27 3.65
C TYR A 194 3.42 4.70 3.91
N LYS A 195 3.87 5.80 3.30
CA LYS A 195 5.25 6.25 3.41
C LYS A 195 5.37 7.75 3.58
N LEU A 196 6.44 8.18 4.25
CA LEU A 196 7.09 9.45 3.92
C LEU A 196 8.14 9.15 2.86
N LEU A 197 8.18 9.95 1.80
CA LEU A 197 9.15 9.83 0.72
C LEU A 197 9.95 11.13 0.60
N ALA A 198 11.28 11.03 0.63
CA ALA A 198 12.21 12.15 0.61
C ALA A 198 13.22 11.98 -0.52
N ALA A 199 12.90 12.51 -1.70
CA ALA A 199 13.76 12.47 -2.88
C ALA A 199 14.81 13.59 -2.80
N GLY A 200 16.07 13.24 -2.64
CA GLY A 200 17.23 14.15 -2.76
C GLY A 200 17.87 14.08 -4.15
N LYS A 201 17.55 13.02 -4.92
CA LYS A 201 17.98 12.81 -6.32
C LYS A 201 16.85 12.14 -7.09
N PRO A 202 16.86 12.19 -8.42
CA PRO A 202 15.84 11.55 -9.25
C PRO A 202 15.73 10.05 -9.00
N LEU A 203 14.51 9.57 -8.81
CA LEU A 203 14.17 8.15 -8.85
C LEU A 203 14.12 7.69 -10.31
N SER A 204 14.22 6.38 -10.54
CA SER A 204 14.04 5.81 -11.87
C SER A 204 12.67 6.17 -12.45
N ILE A 205 12.64 6.40 -13.77
CA ILE A 205 11.36 6.42 -14.50
C ILE A 205 10.76 5.02 -14.42
N GLN A 206 9.48 4.94 -14.08
CA GLN A 206 8.79 3.68 -13.88
C GLN A 206 7.32 3.74 -14.28
N ALA A 207 6.74 2.57 -14.49
CA ALA A 207 5.32 2.37 -14.60
C ALA A 207 4.93 1.08 -13.86
N HIS A 208 3.66 1.00 -13.47
CA HIS A 208 3.12 -0.15 -12.75
C HIS A 208 2.05 -0.85 -13.58
N PRO A 209 1.99 -2.19 -13.55
CA PRO A 209 0.96 -2.95 -14.25
C PRO A 209 -0.42 -2.72 -13.62
N ASN A 210 -1.48 -2.88 -14.40
CA ASN A 210 -2.82 -3.09 -13.86
C ASN A 210 -2.93 -4.51 -13.26
N ARG A 211 -4.08 -4.83 -12.61
CA ARG A 211 -4.25 -6.10 -11.91
C ARG A 211 -4.14 -7.32 -12.83
N GLU A 212 -4.71 -7.26 -14.02
CA GLU A 212 -4.65 -8.35 -14.99
C GLU A 212 -3.22 -8.56 -15.51
N GLN A 213 -2.54 -7.48 -15.84
CA GLN A 213 -1.14 -7.50 -16.29
C GLN A 213 -0.21 -8.03 -15.19
N ALA A 214 -0.42 -7.61 -13.94
CA ALA A 214 0.36 -8.08 -12.80
C ALA A 214 0.20 -9.59 -12.59
N LEU A 215 -1.03 -10.09 -12.57
CA LEU A 215 -1.32 -11.52 -12.43
C LEU A 215 -0.71 -12.33 -13.59
N ALA A 216 -0.94 -11.91 -14.83
CA ALA A 216 -0.41 -12.60 -16.01
C ALA A 216 1.12 -12.59 -16.04
N GLY A 217 1.76 -11.48 -15.66
CA GLY A 217 3.21 -11.34 -15.56
C GLY A 217 3.80 -12.23 -14.47
N TRP A 218 3.21 -12.20 -13.27
CA TRP A 218 3.58 -13.04 -12.13
C TRP A 218 3.53 -14.53 -12.50
N ASP A 219 2.42 -14.99 -13.08
CA ASP A 219 2.25 -16.38 -13.51
C ASP A 219 3.27 -16.77 -14.58
N ARG A 220 3.57 -15.89 -15.52
CA ARG A 220 4.53 -16.14 -16.58
C ARG A 220 5.95 -16.30 -16.03
N GLU A 221 6.39 -15.39 -15.15
CA GLU A 221 7.72 -15.44 -14.55
C GLU A 221 7.89 -16.60 -13.59
N ASN A 222 6.84 -16.99 -12.85
CA ASN A 222 6.83 -18.19 -12.02
C ASN A 222 6.98 -19.47 -12.87
N ARG A 223 6.27 -19.59 -14.01
CA ARG A 223 6.41 -20.72 -14.93
C ARG A 223 7.78 -20.78 -15.59
N ALA A 224 8.41 -19.61 -15.80
CA ALA A 224 9.79 -19.53 -16.31
C ALA A 224 10.84 -19.88 -15.23
N GLY A 225 10.44 -20.10 -13.97
CA GLY A 225 11.32 -20.48 -12.87
C GLY A 225 12.18 -19.32 -12.32
N LEU A 226 11.83 -18.07 -12.61
CA LEU A 226 12.53 -16.90 -12.03
C LEU A 226 12.30 -16.84 -10.52
N ALA A 227 13.38 -16.78 -9.74
CA ALA A 227 13.29 -16.64 -8.29
C ALA A 227 12.63 -15.30 -7.89
N PRO A 228 11.92 -15.21 -6.75
CA PRO A 228 11.28 -13.97 -6.31
C PRO A 228 12.24 -12.79 -6.13
N ASP A 229 13.50 -13.06 -5.80
CA ASP A 229 14.58 -12.10 -5.59
C ASP A 229 15.49 -11.89 -6.81
N ASP A 230 15.20 -12.55 -7.94
CA ASP A 230 15.97 -12.36 -9.17
C ASP A 230 15.95 -10.89 -9.63
N THR A 231 17.12 -10.38 -9.98
CA THR A 231 17.29 -8.98 -10.42
C THR A 231 16.64 -8.66 -11.76
N HIS A 232 16.35 -9.68 -12.58
CA HIS A 232 15.66 -9.58 -13.87
C HIS A 232 14.14 -9.76 -13.74
N ARG A 233 13.64 -10.08 -12.55
CA ARG A 233 12.21 -10.27 -12.31
C ARG A 233 11.49 -8.92 -12.28
N ASN A 234 10.47 -8.77 -13.13
CA ASN A 234 9.63 -7.58 -13.21
C ASN A 234 8.44 -7.65 -12.24
N TYR A 235 7.86 -8.86 -12.07
CA TYR A 235 6.65 -9.08 -11.26
C TYR A 235 6.98 -9.82 -9.97
N ARG A 236 7.01 -9.08 -8.86
CA ARG A 236 7.34 -9.61 -7.51
C ARG A 236 6.12 -10.13 -6.77
N ASP A 237 4.94 -9.74 -7.22
CA ASP A 237 3.64 -10.16 -6.72
C ASP A 237 2.57 -10.06 -7.82
N ALA A 238 1.36 -10.52 -7.53
CA ALA A 238 0.24 -10.54 -8.48
C ALA A 238 -0.65 -9.28 -8.40
N ASN A 239 -0.22 -8.22 -7.67
CA ASN A 239 -1.02 -7.04 -7.45
C ASN A 239 -0.65 -5.88 -8.38
N HIS A 240 -1.63 -5.04 -8.65
CA HIS A 240 -1.41 -3.72 -9.22
C HIS A 240 -0.86 -2.74 -8.17
N LYS A 241 -0.35 -1.61 -8.63
CA LYS A 241 0.27 -0.64 -7.75
C LYS A 241 -0.18 0.79 -8.07
N PRO A 242 -1.47 1.13 -7.90
CA PRO A 242 -1.87 2.54 -7.89
C PRO A 242 -1.21 3.27 -6.73
N GLU A 243 -0.89 4.54 -6.94
CA GLU A 243 -0.20 5.37 -5.96
C GLU A 243 -0.83 6.76 -5.90
N ILE A 244 -0.75 7.41 -4.74
CA ILE A 244 -1.01 8.82 -4.57
C ILE A 244 0.16 9.47 -3.83
N LEU A 245 0.66 10.59 -4.35
CA LEU A 245 1.66 11.42 -3.70
C LEU A 245 1.03 12.75 -3.33
N CYS A 246 1.20 13.19 -2.08
CA CYS A 246 0.92 14.55 -1.63
C CYS A 246 2.21 15.23 -1.18
N ALA A 247 2.53 16.37 -1.80
CA ALA A 247 3.72 17.15 -1.50
C ALA A 247 3.67 17.78 -0.09
N LEU A 248 4.74 17.68 0.68
CA LEU A 248 4.97 18.37 1.96
C LEU A 248 5.97 19.53 1.83
N SER A 249 6.81 19.51 0.80
CA SER A 249 7.69 20.60 0.35
C SER A 249 7.37 20.93 -1.11
N PRO A 250 7.97 21.96 -1.73
CA PRO A 250 8.06 22.01 -3.18
C PRO A 250 8.55 20.66 -3.71
N PHE A 251 7.81 20.08 -4.67
CA PHE A 251 8.06 18.71 -5.13
C PHE A 251 8.07 18.67 -6.67
N ARG A 252 9.18 18.22 -7.24
CA ARG A 252 9.37 18.08 -8.68
C ARG A 252 9.18 16.61 -9.09
N ALA A 253 8.39 16.41 -10.15
CA ALA A 253 8.10 15.09 -10.68
C ALA A 253 7.94 15.12 -12.21
N MET A 254 7.92 13.95 -12.83
CA MET A 254 7.45 13.75 -14.20
C MET A 254 6.28 12.77 -14.18
N CYS A 255 5.25 13.01 -15.00
CA CYS A 255 4.12 12.09 -15.09
C CYS A 255 3.41 12.18 -16.44
N GLY A 256 3.31 11.02 -17.11
CA GLY A 256 2.59 10.84 -18.36
C GLY A 256 3.25 11.49 -19.57
N PHE A 257 2.94 10.94 -20.74
CA PHE A 257 3.38 11.55 -22.01
C PHE A 257 2.72 12.90 -22.22
N ARG A 258 3.49 13.84 -22.75
CA ARG A 258 2.97 15.11 -23.28
C ARG A 258 2.12 14.85 -24.53
N GLU A 259 1.36 15.86 -24.96
CA GLU A 259 0.75 15.88 -26.29
C GLU A 259 1.83 15.77 -27.37
N ILE A 260 1.60 14.95 -28.41
CA ILE A 260 2.58 14.69 -29.47
C ILE A 260 3.13 15.97 -30.11
N PRO A 261 2.30 16.97 -30.46
CA PRO A 261 2.82 18.24 -30.99
C PRO A 261 3.79 18.94 -30.04
N GLU A 262 3.58 18.82 -28.73
CA GLU A 262 4.47 19.39 -27.72
C GLU A 262 5.80 18.63 -27.61
N ILE A 263 5.78 17.31 -27.79
CA ILE A 263 7.00 16.48 -27.85
C ILE A 263 7.80 16.86 -29.11
N LEU A 264 7.14 16.88 -30.28
CA LEU A 264 7.77 17.20 -31.56
C LEU A 264 8.46 18.57 -31.52
N LYS A 265 7.79 19.58 -30.98
CA LYS A 265 8.34 20.92 -30.86
C LYS A 265 9.60 20.99 -29.99
N ARG A 266 9.61 20.27 -28.86
CA ARG A 266 10.79 20.17 -27.99
C ARG A 266 11.93 19.42 -28.64
N LEU A 267 11.64 18.30 -29.30
CA LEU A 267 12.66 17.54 -30.04
C LEU A 267 13.23 18.36 -31.20
N GLU A 268 12.40 19.13 -31.91
CA GLU A 268 12.85 20.02 -32.95
C GLU A 268 13.85 21.05 -32.41
N ARG A 269 13.50 21.77 -31.37
CA ARG A 269 14.38 22.77 -30.75
C ARG A 269 15.63 22.16 -30.16
N PHE A 270 15.52 20.99 -29.54
CA PHE A 270 16.67 20.24 -29.01
C PHE A 270 17.64 19.80 -30.11
N SER A 271 17.15 19.48 -31.32
CA SER A 271 17.95 18.99 -32.43
C SER A 271 18.50 20.04 -33.39
N GLU A 272 18.17 21.34 -33.21
CA GLU A 272 18.56 22.42 -34.16
C GLU A 272 20.05 22.46 -34.49
N GLU A 273 20.90 22.17 -33.50
CA GLU A 273 22.36 22.19 -33.63
C GLU A 273 23.02 20.87 -33.22
N ALA A 274 22.22 19.80 -33.19
CA ALA A 274 22.74 18.49 -32.83
C ALA A 274 23.75 18.00 -33.88
N PRO A 275 24.97 17.60 -33.47
CA PRO A 275 25.97 17.13 -34.42
C PRO A 275 25.64 15.71 -34.95
N PRO A 276 26.13 15.34 -36.14
CA PRO A 276 26.11 13.93 -36.56
C PRO A 276 26.91 13.04 -35.56
N PRO A 277 26.48 11.81 -35.29
CA PRO A 277 25.29 11.11 -35.83
C PRO A 277 24.01 11.36 -35.05
N LEU A 278 24.03 12.23 -34.01
CA LEU A 278 22.91 12.47 -33.10
C LEU A 278 21.69 13.07 -33.82
N ASP A 279 21.90 13.99 -34.75
CA ASP A 279 20.84 14.59 -35.59
C ASP A 279 19.99 13.56 -36.31
N ALA A 280 20.64 12.53 -36.89
CA ALA A 280 19.94 11.42 -37.55
C ALA A 280 19.11 10.58 -36.58
N GLY A 281 19.65 10.31 -35.37
CA GLY A 281 18.94 9.61 -34.30
C GLY A 281 17.71 10.38 -33.81
N LEU A 282 17.85 11.67 -33.53
CA LEU A 282 16.75 12.54 -33.14
C LEU A 282 15.70 12.67 -34.25
N GLY A 283 16.16 12.74 -35.53
CA GLY A 283 15.27 12.72 -36.68
C GLY A 283 14.45 11.41 -36.81
N GLN A 284 15.01 10.26 -36.41
CA GLN A 284 14.27 9.00 -36.33
C GLN A 284 13.19 9.05 -35.26
N LEU A 285 13.53 9.56 -34.05
CA LEU A 285 12.59 9.70 -32.97
C LEU A 285 11.40 10.62 -33.34
N ARG A 286 11.68 11.73 -34.06
CA ARG A 286 10.62 12.63 -34.52
C ARG A 286 9.70 11.95 -35.53
N ARG A 287 10.26 11.26 -36.54
CA ARG A 287 9.46 10.52 -37.57
C ARG A 287 8.56 9.46 -36.94
N ALA A 288 8.96 8.83 -35.84
CA ALA A 288 8.11 7.87 -35.14
C ALA A 288 6.81 8.51 -34.63
N LEU A 289 6.87 9.78 -34.21
CA LEU A 289 5.73 10.54 -33.68
C LEU A 289 4.83 11.16 -34.76
N GLU A 290 5.26 11.19 -36.04
CA GLU A 290 4.50 11.74 -37.16
C GLU A 290 3.46 10.75 -37.72
N ARG A 291 3.26 9.60 -37.07
CA ARG A 291 2.27 8.61 -37.48
C ARG A 291 0.84 9.12 -37.20
N GLU A 292 -0.11 8.70 -38.04
CA GLU A 292 -1.53 8.99 -37.88
C GLU A 292 -2.08 8.37 -36.56
N ASP A 293 -1.66 7.17 -36.21
CA ASP A 293 -1.98 6.51 -34.94
C ASP A 293 -1.03 7.01 -33.84
N ALA A 294 -1.55 7.86 -32.96
CA ALA A 294 -0.82 8.46 -31.85
C ALA A 294 -0.22 7.39 -30.89
N ALA A 295 -0.96 6.31 -30.62
CA ALA A 295 -0.48 5.24 -29.73
C ALA A 295 0.66 4.46 -30.36
N ALA A 296 0.54 4.13 -31.65
CA ALA A 296 1.62 3.49 -32.41
C ALA A 296 2.84 4.40 -32.50
N GLY A 297 2.65 5.70 -32.70
CA GLY A 297 3.72 6.71 -32.75
C GLY A 297 4.51 6.78 -31.43
N LEU A 298 3.83 6.91 -30.29
CA LEU A 298 4.47 6.93 -28.97
C LEU A 298 5.18 5.61 -28.64
N ARG A 299 4.60 4.46 -29.05
CA ARG A 299 5.22 3.15 -28.86
C ARG A 299 6.50 3.02 -29.67
N GLU A 300 6.48 3.42 -30.94
CA GLU A 300 7.66 3.38 -31.82
C GLU A 300 8.73 4.37 -31.36
N PHE A 301 8.33 5.56 -30.92
CA PHE A 301 9.22 6.57 -30.34
C PHE A 301 9.98 5.99 -29.14
N LEU A 302 9.28 5.44 -28.15
CA LEU A 302 9.90 4.89 -26.96
C LEU A 302 10.78 3.67 -27.29
N GLY A 303 10.32 2.78 -28.17
CA GLY A 303 11.09 1.64 -28.66
C GLY A 303 12.37 2.08 -29.36
N SER A 304 12.30 3.09 -30.24
CA SER A 304 13.47 3.65 -30.96
C SER A 304 14.44 4.32 -29.99
N LEU A 305 13.95 5.01 -28.94
CA LEU A 305 14.78 5.60 -27.91
C LEU A 305 15.60 4.55 -27.15
N PHE A 306 14.98 3.46 -26.74
CA PHE A 306 15.68 2.35 -26.08
C PHE A 306 16.59 1.55 -27.02
N ALA A 307 16.31 1.56 -28.31
CA ALA A 307 17.13 0.88 -29.34
C ALA A 307 18.33 1.69 -29.83
N LEU A 308 18.53 2.94 -29.37
CA LEU A 308 19.70 3.74 -29.71
C LEU A 308 20.99 2.99 -29.41
N SER A 309 21.95 3.05 -30.33
CA SER A 309 23.29 2.51 -30.10
C SER A 309 23.99 3.17 -28.90
N LEU A 310 24.97 2.49 -28.33
CA LEU A 310 25.73 3.04 -27.20
C LEU A 310 26.36 4.40 -27.58
N GLU A 311 26.89 4.53 -28.81
CA GLU A 311 27.44 5.78 -29.31
C GLU A 311 26.39 6.90 -29.31
N ASN A 312 25.20 6.63 -29.86
CA ASN A 312 24.11 7.61 -29.90
C ASN A 312 23.62 7.97 -28.51
N ARG A 313 23.54 7.01 -27.56
CA ARG A 313 23.18 7.29 -26.15
C ARG A 313 24.21 8.20 -25.47
N GLN A 314 25.51 7.94 -25.71
CA GLN A 314 26.59 8.77 -25.16
C GLN A 314 26.57 10.17 -25.79
N ALA A 315 26.39 10.26 -27.13
CA ALA A 315 26.27 11.54 -27.81
C ALA A 315 25.03 12.33 -27.32
N LEU A 316 23.90 11.68 -27.11
CA LEU A 316 22.66 12.27 -26.59
C LEU A 316 22.87 12.85 -25.18
N GLY A 317 23.45 12.06 -24.28
CA GLY A 317 23.76 12.51 -22.91
C GLY A 317 24.79 13.63 -22.90
N GLY A 318 25.87 13.51 -23.68
CA GLY A 318 26.87 14.57 -23.82
C GLY A 318 26.30 15.88 -24.36
N TYR A 319 25.45 15.80 -25.38
CA TYR A 319 24.78 16.97 -25.93
C TYR A 319 23.83 17.62 -24.91
N ALA A 320 22.99 16.84 -24.25
CA ALA A 320 22.10 17.35 -23.20
C ALA A 320 22.88 18.05 -22.08
N LEU A 321 24.00 17.45 -21.63
CA LEU A 321 24.82 17.99 -20.55
C LEU A 321 25.52 19.29 -20.93
N HIS A 322 26.13 19.37 -22.14
CA HIS A 322 26.95 20.49 -22.53
C HIS A 322 26.17 21.65 -23.15
N GLU A 323 25.04 21.36 -23.80
CA GLU A 323 24.24 22.37 -24.47
C GLU A 323 22.98 22.80 -23.70
N GLY A 324 22.67 22.14 -22.57
CA GLY A 324 21.44 22.38 -21.81
C GLY A 324 21.26 23.85 -21.39
N ASP A 325 22.30 24.49 -20.89
CA ASP A 325 22.24 25.90 -20.47
C ASP A 325 22.11 26.83 -21.69
N ARG A 326 22.84 26.57 -22.79
CA ARG A 326 22.76 27.32 -24.03
C ARG A 326 21.37 27.22 -24.68
N LEU A 327 20.80 26.00 -24.67
CA LEU A 327 19.43 25.76 -25.12
C LEU A 327 18.41 26.52 -24.24
N ALA A 328 18.62 26.55 -22.93
CA ALA A 328 17.78 27.28 -21.99
C ALA A 328 17.83 28.81 -22.21
N GLU A 329 18.97 29.37 -22.59
CA GLU A 329 19.10 30.78 -22.95
C GLU A 329 18.43 31.09 -24.29
N ARG A 330 18.54 30.22 -25.28
CA ARG A 330 17.97 30.39 -26.62
C ARG A 330 16.45 30.17 -26.65
N HIS A 331 15.97 29.18 -25.88
CA HIS A 331 14.57 28.78 -25.79
C HIS A 331 14.11 28.82 -24.33
N PRO A 332 13.97 30.01 -23.73
CA PRO A 332 13.64 30.16 -22.31
C PRO A 332 12.28 29.56 -21.94
N GLU A 333 11.38 29.40 -22.90
CA GLU A 333 10.09 28.72 -22.70
C GLU A 333 10.21 27.22 -22.39
N TYR A 334 11.37 26.60 -22.64
CA TYR A 334 11.69 25.20 -22.33
C TYR A 334 12.92 25.08 -21.40
N ALA A 335 13.31 26.15 -20.73
CA ALA A 335 14.52 26.19 -19.93
C ALA A 335 14.53 25.13 -18.81
N GLU A 336 13.36 24.83 -18.24
CA GLU A 336 13.25 23.80 -17.20
C GLU A 336 13.54 22.41 -17.76
N GLU A 337 13.01 22.07 -18.93
CA GLU A 337 13.25 20.81 -19.62
C GLU A 337 14.72 20.60 -19.94
N TRP A 338 15.38 21.62 -20.52
CA TRP A 338 16.80 21.54 -20.87
C TRP A 338 17.70 21.35 -19.67
N LYS A 339 17.51 22.15 -18.62
CA LYS A 339 18.27 22.04 -17.37
C LYS A 339 18.04 20.70 -16.67
N THR A 340 16.81 20.19 -16.73
CA THR A 340 16.49 18.89 -16.14
C THR A 340 17.13 17.75 -16.93
N ALA A 341 17.12 17.82 -18.27
CA ALA A 341 17.81 16.83 -19.12
C ALA A 341 19.33 16.86 -18.89
N ALA A 342 19.95 18.04 -18.76
CA ALA A 342 21.36 18.17 -18.41
C ALA A 342 21.68 17.58 -17.03
N TYR A 343 20.84 17.82 -16.04
CA TYR A 343 20.96 17.23 -14.71
C TYR A 343 20.86 15.70 -14.74
N PHE A 344 19.93 15.14 -15.52
CA PHE A 344 19.83 13.69 -15.68
C PHE A 344 21.06 13.11 -16.38
N ALA A 345 21.57 13.78 -17.43
CA ALA A 345 22.77 13.34 -18.15
C ALA A 345 24.01 13.34 -17.28
N LEU A 346 24.11 14.27 -16.32
CA LEU A 346 25.18 14.29 -15.31
C LEU A 346 25.12 13.07 -14.38
N LEU A 347 23.92 12.67 -13.95
CA LEU A 347 23.73 11.58 -12.98
C LEU A 347 23.69 10.20 -13.65
N TYR A 348 23.20 10.10 -14.88
CA TYR A 348 22.97 8.85 -15.62
C TYR A 348 23.62 8.90 -17.00
N PRO A 349 24.95 8.99 -17.11
CA PRO A 349 25.63 9.08 -18.39
C PRO A 349 25.35 7.84 -19.25
N GLY A 350 24.93 8.06 -20.51
CA GLY A 350 24.60 7.00 -21.46
C GLY A 350 23.20 6.36 -21.27
N ASP A 351 22.39 6.85 -20.36
CA ASP A 351 20.97 6.46 -20.30
C ASP A 351 20.15 7.28 -21.31
N PRO A 352 19.44 6.66 -22.27
CA PRO A 352 18.69 7.41 -23.28
C PRO A 352 17.51 8.19 -22.68
N ALA A 353 17.03 7.81 -21.51
CA ALA A 353 15.93 8.49 -20.84
C ALA A 353 16.30 9.84 -20.20
N VAL A 354 17.56 10.30 -20.34
CA VAL A 354 17.96 11.64 -19.89
C VAL A 354 17.15 12.75 -20.55
N ILE A 355 16.60 12.50 -21.75
CA ILE A 355 15.70 13.44 -22.43
C ILE A 355 14.22 13.26 -22.06
N ALA A 356 13.92 12.52 -20.99
CA ALA A 356 12.53 12.35 -20.52
C ALA A 356 11.75 13.66 -20.30
N PRO A 357 12.37 14.76 -19.83
CA PRO A 357 11.67 16.05 -19.72
C PRO A 357 11.06 16.56 -21.04
N LEU A 358 11.56 16.10 -22.19
CA LEU A 358 11.05 16.51 -23.48
C LEU A 358 9.75 15.79 -23.86
N TYR A 359 9.54 14.56 -23.39
CA TYR A 359 8.40 13.74 -23.75
C TYR A 359 7.45 13.40 -22.59
N LEU A 360 7.88 13.58 -21.33
CA LEU A 360 7.02 13.50 -20.13
C LEU A 360 6.70 14.91 -19.59
N ASN A 361 5.51 15.05 -19.01
CA ASN A 361 5.16 16.33 -18.35
C ASN A 361 6.02 16.52 -17.11
N LEU A 362 6.67 17.67 -16.98
CA LEU A 362 7.27 18.15 -15.74
C LEU A 362 6.18 18.72 -14.85
N LEU A 363 6.21 18.37 -13.58
CA LEU A 363 5.26 18.81 -12.55
C LEU A 363 6.03 19.47 -11.42
N ASN A 364 5.53 20.64 -10.99
CA ASN A 364 6.02 21.38 -9.83
C ASN A 364 4.86 21.48 -8.84
N LEU A 365 4.84 20.57 -7.85
CA LEU A 365 3.79 20.55 -6.84
C LEU A 365 4.14 21.46 -5.67
N ALA A 366 3.20 22.30 -5.27
CA ALA A 366 3.29 23.06 -4.02
C ALA A 366 2.90 22.19 -2.82
N PRO A 367 3.35 22.51 -1.59
CA PRO A 367 2.93 21.81 -0.40
C PRO A 367 1.40 21.73 -0.27
N GLY A 368 0.89 20.50 -0.02
CA GLY A 368 -0.54 20.20 0.05
C GLY A 368 -1.19 19.87 -1.30
N GLU A 369 -0.47 19.94 -2.41
CA GLU A 369 -0.93 19.44 -3.71
C GLU A 369 -0.62 17.94 -3.83
N ALA A 370 -1.54 17.20 -4.44
CA ALA A 370 -1.43 15.77 -4.64
C ALA A 370 -1.72 15.36 -6.08
N ILE A 371 -1.11 14.28 -6.51
CA ILE A 371 -1.36 13.59 -7.77
C ILE A 371 -1.66 12.12 -7.54
N PHE A 372 -2.61 11.58 -8.28
CA PHE A 372 -2.88 10.14 -8.35
C PHE A 372 -2.23 9.54 -9.59
N LEU A 373 -1.53 8.42 -9.41
CA LEU A 373 -0.77 7.70 -10.42
C LEU A 373 -1.46 6.36 -10.72
N PRO A 374 -2.22 6.26 -11.82
CA PRO A 374 -2.85 5.01 -12.22
C PRO A 374 -1.84 4.06 -12.89
N ALA A 375 -2.24 2.80 -13.06
CA ALA A 375 -1.46 1.83 -13.79
C ALA A 375 -1.14 2.28 -15.22
N GLY A 376 -0.02 1.83 -15.79
CA GLY A 376 0.37 2.07 -17.17
C GLY A 376 0.91 3.47 -17.48
N ILE A 377 1.02 4.35 -16.51
CA ILE A 377 1.51 5.73 -16.70
C ILE A 377 2.98 5.85 -16.26
N LEU A 378 3.84 6.28 -17.18
CA LEU A 378 5.24 6.60 -16.87
C LEU A 378 5.32 7.78 -15.90
N HIS A 379 6.09 7.62 -14.84
CA HIS A 379 6.33 8.68 -13.86
C HIS A 379 7.70 8.55 -13.21
N ALA A 380 8.19 9.64 -12.63
CA ALA A 380 9.39 9.68 -11.80
C ALA A 380 9.32 10.87 -10.84
N TYR A 381 9.82 10.68 -9.62
CA TYR A 381 10.05 11.78 -8.68
C TYR A 381 11.47 12.30 -8.86
N ILE A 382 11.64 13.62 -8.94
CA ILE A 382 12.93 14.26 -9.21
C ILE A 382 13.55 14.73 -7.91
N GLU A 383 12.79 15.49 -7.11
CA GLU A 383 13.23 16.09 -5.87
C GLU A 383 12.03 16.53 -5.03
N GLY A 384 12.11 16.38 -3.72
CA GLY A 384 11.10 16.88 -2.79
C GLY A 384 10.76 15.91 -1.68
N PHE A 385 9.87 16.34 -0.80
CA PHE A 385 9.39 15.59 0.35
C PHE A 385 7.86 15.50 0.32
N GLY A 386 7.32 14.30 0.53
CA GLY A 386 5.88 14.06 0.47
C GLY A 386 5.42 12.87 1.29
N VAL A 387 4.11 12.74 1.41
CA VAL A 387 3.45 11.48 1.82
C VAL A 387 3.08 10.71 0.56
N GLU A 388 3.44 9.44 0.51
CA GLU A 388 3.07 8.50 -0.55
C GLU A 388 2.22 7.38 0.04
N LEU A 389 1.12 7.07 -0.62
CA LEU A 389 0.25 5.96 -0.25
C LEU A 389 -0.01 5.11 -1.49
N MET A 390 0.19 3.81 -1.37
CA MET A 390 0.11 2.88 -2.50
C MET A 390 -0.53 1.56 -2.08
N ALA A 391 -1.09 0.84 -3.03
CA ALA A 391 -1.46 -0.56 -2.80
C ALA A 391 -0.21 -1.40 -2.50
N ASN A 392 -0.37 -2.47 -1.71
CA ASN A 392 0.74 -3.37 -1.38
C ASN A 392 1.19 -4.14 -2.62
N SER A 393 2.22 -3.62 -3.30
CA SER A 393 2.88 -4.29 -4.42
C SER A 393 4.31 -3.77 -4.60
N ASP A 394 5.22 -4.68 -4.96
CA ASP A 394 6.61 -4.37 -5.32
C ASP A 394 6.84 -4.35 -6.84
N ASN A 395 5.78 -4.40 -7.65
CA ASN A 395 5.86 -4.44 -9.10
C ASN A 395 6.30 -3.09 -9.69
N VAL A 396 7.49 -3.05 -10.27
CA VAL A 396 8.10 -1.85 -10.85
C VAL A 396 8.76 -2.20 -12.19
N LEU A 397 8.21 -1.69 -13.29
CA LEU A 397 8.84 -1.76 -14.59
C LEU A 397 9.54 -0.42 -14.89
N ARG A 398 10.86 -0.49 -15.07
CA ARG A 398 11.69 0.71 -15.19
C ARG A 398 11.81 1.16 -16.63
N GLY A 399 11.79 2.47 -16.83
CA GLY A 399 11.91 3.15 -18.11
C GLY A 399 13.12 4.09 -18.21
N GLY A 400 14.16 3.87 -17.39
CA GLY A 400 15.40 4.65 -17.40
C GLY A 400 15.70 5.39 -16.11
N LEU A 401 16.75 6.22 -16.13
CA LEU A 401 17.36 6.90 -15.00
C LEU A 401 17.73 5.92 -13.88
N THR A 402 18.37 4.80 -14.26
CA THR A 402 18.70 3.73 -13.32
C THR A 402 19.88 2.87 -13.80
N ALA A 403 20.67 2.39 -12.85
CA ALA A 403 21.65 1.32 -13.12
C ALA A 403 21.04 -0.10 -13.04
N LYS A 404 19.77 -0.22 -12.63
CA LYS A 404 19.08 -1.52 -12.53
C LYS A 404 18.59 -1.96 -13.90
N HIS A 405 18.23 -3.24 -14.01
CA HIS A 405 17.68 -3.83 -15.25
C HIS A 405 16.46 -3.05 -15.75
N VAL A 406 16.43 -2.79 -17.07
CA VAL A 406 15.32 -2.19 -17.81
C VAL A 406 14.84 -3.19 -18.85
N ASP A 407 13.63 -3.71 -18.71
CA ASP A 407 12.96 -4.55 -19.68
C ASP A 407 12.05 -3.69 -20.55
N ALA A 408 12.61 -3.12 -21.61
CA ALA A 408 11.87 -2.23 -22.52
C ALA A 408 10.69 -2.94 -23.19
N GLY A 409 10.81 -4.25 -23.48
CA GLY A 409 9.76 -5.05 -24.09
C GLY A 409 8.56 -5.25 -23.16
N GLU A 410 8.83 -5.61 -21.92
CA GLU A 410 7.78 -5.78 -20.92
C GLU A 410 7.18 -4.44 -20.48
N LEU A 411 7.99 -3.40 -20.32
CA LEU A 411 7.50 -2.04 -20.08
C LEU A 411 6.51 -1.62 -21.17
N ALA A 412 6.85 -1.83 -22.46
CA ALA A 412 5.96 -1.49 -23.58
C ALA A 412 4.63 -2.28 -23.57
N ARG A 413 4.56 -3.43 -22.89
CA ARG A 413 3.30 -4.20 -22.76
C ARG A 413 2.34 -3.61 -21.76
N ILE A 414 2.86 -2.96 -20.71
CA ILE A 414 2.01 -2.42 -19.63
C ILE A 414 1.64 -0.97 -19.83
N LEU A 415 2.38 -0.21 -20.67
CA LEU A 415 2.17 1.22 -20.87
C LEU A 415 0.89 1.56 -21.61
N GLU A 416 0.22 2.61 -21.15
CA GLU A 416 -0.78 3.34 -21.92
C GLU A 416 -0.10 4.38 -22.82
N PHE A 417 -0.06 4.08 -24.13
CA PHE A 417 0.54 4.97 -25.12
C PHE A 417 -0.45 6.05 -25.55
N ARG A 418 -0.71 6.99 -24.63
CA ARG A 418 -1.53 8.18 -24.88
C ARG A 418 -0.98 9.36 -24.09
N PRO A 419 -1.23 10.58 -24.54
CA PRO A 419 -0.99 11.76 -23.70
C PRO A 419 -1.78 11.65 -22.39
N PHE A 420 -1.14 12.03 -21.29
CA PHE A 420 -1.74 12.01 -19.97
C PHE A 420 -1.13 13.10 -19.12
N TYR A 421 -1.97 13.98 -18.57
CA TYR A 421 -1.58 14.96 -17.56
C TYR A 421 -2.37 14.68 -16.28
N PRO A 422 -1.71 14.40 -15.13
CA PRO A 422 -2.41 14.08 -13.91
C PRO A 422 -3.17 15.31 -13.39
N ALA A 423 -4.35 15.08 -12.81
CA ALA A 423 -5.04 16.12 -12.08
C ALA A 423 -4.24 16.48 -10.81
N ILE A 424 -3.77 17.72 -10.73
CA ILE A 424 -3.16 18.26 -9.51
C ILE A 424 -4.29 18.77 -8.62
N VAL A 425 -4.43 18.13 -7.46
CA VAL A 425 -5.51 18.42 -6.50
C VAL A 425 -4.92 19.00 -5.23
N ARG A 426 -5.47 20.13 -4.79
CA ARG A 426 -5.07 20.79 -3.55
C ARG A 426 -6.18 20.72 -2.51
N ALA A 427 -5.82 20.30 -1.30
CA ALA A 427 -6.74 20.44 -0.18
C ALA A 427 -7.09 21.91 0.06
N PRO A 428 -8.33 22.23 0.42
CA PRO A 428 -8.73 23.60 0.77
C PRO A 428 -7.77 24.21 1.80
N GLY A 429 -7.42 25.48 1.62
CA GLY A 429 -6.47 26.20 2.49
C GLY A 429 -6.98 26.39 3.92
N GLU A 430 -6.18 27.07 4.76
CA GLU A 430 -6.46 27.30 6.20
C GLU A 430 -7.76 28.07 6.51
N GLY A 431 -8.53 28.51 5.50
CA GLY A 431 -9.85 29.17 5.66
C GLY A 431 -11.06 28.28 5.35
N ALA A 432 -10.86 27.04 4.93
CA ALA A 432 -11.93 26.05 4.80
C ALA A 432 -12.32 25.55 6.20
N VAL A 433 -13.56 25.03 6.35
CA VAL A 433 -14.13 24.60 7.64
C VAL A 433 -13.07 23.92 8.49
N PRO A 434 -12.59 24.54 9.59
CA PRO A 434 -11.60 23.93 10.46
C PRO A 434 -12.11 22.55 10.94
N GLY A 435 -11.24 21.55 10.93
CA GLY A 435 -11.55 20.23 11.48
C GLY A 435 -12.22 19.25 10.52
N ALA A 436 -12.69 19.64 9.34
CA ALA A 436 -13.23 18.68 8.38
C ALA A 436 -12.09 17.95 7.64
N PRO A 437 -12.03 16.58 7.68
CA PRO A 437 -11.06 15.82 6.90
C PRO A 437 -11.28 16.05 5.39
N TYR A 438 -10.25 16.44 4.68
CA TYR A 438 -10.28 16.49 3.21
C TYR A 438 -9.63 15.23 2.65
N THR A 439 -10.36 14.49 1.81
CA THR A 439 -9.85 13.30 1.13
C THR A 439 -9.47 13.65 -0.29
N TYR A 440 -8.22 13.36 -0.65
CA TYR A 440 -7.74 13.51 -2.01
C TYR A 440 -8.42 12.48 -2.92
N PRO A 441 -8.92 12.87 -4.10
CA PRO A 441 -9.52 11.94 -5.04
C PRO A 441 -8.50 10.86 -5.48
N ALA A 442 -8.86 9.60 -5.29
CA ALA A 442 -8.13 8.44 -5.77
C ALA A 442 -9.14 7.37 -6.19
N ASN A 443 -9.05 6.91 -7.43
CA ASN A 443 -9.89 5.81 -7.89
C ASN A 443 -9.22 4.48 -7.53
N CYS A 444 -9.25 4.15 -6.23
CA CYS A 444 -8.58 2.99 -5.68
C CYS A 444 -9.38 2.44 -4.49
N ARG A 445 -9.55 1.13 -4.42
CA ARG A 445 -10.26 0.44 -3.32
C ARG A 445 -9.34 0.12 -2.16
N GLU A 446 -8.07 -0.03 -2.43
CA GLU A 446 -7.04 -0.40 -1.46
C GLU A 446 -6.80 0.72 -0.46
N PHE A 447 -6.92 1.99 -0.89
CA PHE A 447 -6.59 3.10 -0.01
C PHE A 447 -7.36 4.39 -0.29
N SER A 448 -7.37 5.27 0.72
CA SER A 448 -7.72 6.69 0.64
C SER A 448 -6.74 7.51 1.47
N LEU A 449 -6.32 8.67 0.95
CA LEU A 449 -5.47 9.64 1.65
C LEU A 449 -6.29 10.85 2.05
N SER A 450 -6.23 11.24 3.32
CA SER A 450 -6.90 12.43 3.82
C SER A 450 -5.93 13.32 4.59
N VAL A 451 -6.15 14.64 4.54
CA VAL A 451 -5.48 15.60 5.42
C VAL A 451 -6.50 16.21 6.39
N ILE A 452 -6.08 16.36 7.63
CA ILE A 452 -6.87 16.94 8.73
C ILE A 452 -6.02 18.03 9.37
N ARG A 453 -6.62 19.19 9.59
CA ARG A 453 -5.97 20.31 10.27
C ARG A 453 -6.78 20.70 11.50
N GLY A 454 -6.15 20.68 12.66
CA GLY A 454 -6.73 21.13 13.93
C GLY A 454 -6.17 22.49 14.30
N THR A 455 -7.00 23.31 14.95
CA THR A 455 -6.66 24.63 15.50
C THR A 455 -7.06 24.76 16.98
N GLY A 456 -7.12 23.64 17.68
CA GLY A 456 -7.42 23.54 19.11
C GLY A 456 -8.77 22.92 19.44
N GLU A 457 -9.70 22.88 18.51
CA GLU A 457 -11.02 22.25 18.68
C GLU A 457 -10.97 20.73 18.63
N ARG A 458 -12.03 20.11 19.15
CA ARG A 458 -12.22 18.66 19.04
C ARG A 458 -12.83 18.31 17.69
N ILE A 459 -12.14 17.47 16.94
CA ILE A 459 -12.53 17.02 15.60
C ILE A 459 -12.95 15.56 15.68
N PRO A 460 -14.21 15.19 15.38
CA PRO A 460 -14.62 13.81 15.28
C PRO A 460 -14.06 13.18 14.00
N PHE A 461 -13.52 11.97 14.11
CA PHE A 461 -13.08 11.16 12.99
C PHE A 461 -13.96 9.92 12.88
N SER A 462 -14.85 9.89 11.89
CA SER A 462 -15.94 8.91 11.76
C SER A 462 -15.81 8.01 10.51
N ARG A 463 -14.58 7.60 10.19
CA ARG A 463 -14.35 6.69 9.05
C ARG A 463 -14.22 5.26 9.51
N GLY A 464 -14.89 4.34 8.82
CA GLY A 464 -14.80 2.91 9.08
C GLY A 464 -13.48 2.29 8.59
N GLY A 465 -13.13 1.13 9.15
CA GLY A 465 -11.94 0.37 8.78
C GLY A 465 -10.66 0.83 9.49
N PRO A 466 -9.53 0.17 9.17
CA PRO A 466 -8.23 0.47 9.77
C PRO A 466 -7.66 1.76 9.20
N HIS A 467 -7.00 2.56 10.06
CA HIS A 467 -6.32 3.78 9.61
C HIS A 467 -4.91 3.88 10.17
N ILE A 468 -4.01 4.47 9.40
CA ILE A 468 -2.69 4.91 9.87
C ILE A 468 -2.65 6.43 9.77
N PHE A 469 -2.31 7.07 10.88
CA PHE A 469 -2.14 8.51 11.01
C PHE A 469 -0.67 8.88 11.11
N ILE A 470 -0.27 10.00 10.51
CA ILE A 470 1.02 10.63 10.75
C ILE A 470 0.85 12.14 10.93
N VAL A 471 1.48 12.69 11.96
CA VAL A 471 1.55 14.13 12.18
C VAL A 471 2.74 14.69 11.42
N THR A 472 2.51 15.73 10.61
CA THR A 472 3.57 16.43 9.87
C THR A 472 3.89 17.79 10.46
N ARG A 473 2.97 18.39 11.23
CA ARG A 473 3.16 19.68 11.92
C ARG A 473 2.37 19.69 13.22
N GLY A 474 2.92 20.34 14.24
CA GLY A 474 2.23 20.63 15.49
C GLY A 474 2.10 19.43 16.42
N ARG A 475 1.00 19.34 17.17
CA ARG A 475 0.73 18.27 18.15
C ARG A 475 -0.72 17.84 18.05
N ALA A 476 -0.94 16.56 17.83
CA ALA A 476 -2.28 15.95 17.82
C ALA A 476 -2.47 15.03 19.02
N GLU A 477 -3.59 15.17 19.70
CA GLU A 477 -4.09 14.22 20.67
C GLU A 477 -5.23 13.40 20.05
N LEU A 478 -5.08 12.10 20.02
CA LEU A 478 -6.03 11.12 19.51
C LEU A 478 -6.69 10.45 20.69
N SER A 479 -8.03 10.44 20.76
CA SER A 479 -8.78 9.81 21.85
C SER A 479 -9.86 8.88 21.32
N CYS A 480 -9.82 7.62 21.74
CA CYS A 480 -10.85 6.60 21.47
C CYS A 480 -11.74 6.36 22.70
N SER A 481 -12.94 5.77 22.47
CA SER A 481 -13.82 5.26 23.53
C SER A 481 -14.09 6.28 24.64
N LYS A 482 -14.51 7.50 24.26
CA LYS A 482 -14.81 8.62 25.19
C LYS A 482 -13.64 9.00 26.10
N GLY A 483 -12.40 8.82 25.63
CA GLY A 483 -11.18 9.20 26.34
C GLY A 483 -10.54 8.09 27.18
N ALA A 484 -11.05 6.85 27.10
CA ALA A 484 -10.42 5.71 27.78
C ALA A 484 -9.03 5.38 27.21
N GLU A 485 -8.82 5.63 25.90
CA GLU A 485 -7.53 5.50 25.23
C GLU A 485 -7.13 6.85 24.66
N THR A 486 -5.98 7.36 25.04
CA THR A 486 -5.46 8.63 24.53
C THR A 486 -4.00 8.47 24.11
N LEU A 487 -3.67 9.02 22.93
CA LEU A 487 -2.32 9.01 22.39
C LEU A 487 -1.96 10.40 21.86
N THR A 488 -0.83 10.93 22.28
CA THR A 488 -0.27 12.17 21.72
C THR A 488 0.74 11.85 20.65
N LEU A 489 0.63 12.52 19.48
CA LEU A 489 1.57 12.43 18.38
C LEU A 489 2.20 13.79 18.11
N LEU A 490 3.53 13.77 17.91
CA LEU A 490 4.36 14.88 17.47
C LEU A 490 4.74 14.72 15.99
N PRO A 491 5.35 15.72 15.35
CA PRO A 491 5.80 15.60 13.96
C PRO A 491 6.66 14.36 13.72
N GLY A 492 6.32 13.60 12.67
CA GLY A 492 6.97 12.33 12.33
C GLY A 492 6.49 11.11 13.13
N GLU A 493 5.70 11.29 14.17
CA GLU A 493 5.07 10.18 14.89
C GLU A 493 3.78 9.74 14.23
N SER A 494 3.51 8.44 14.29
CA SER A 494 2.36 7.82 13.65
C SER A 494 1.62 6.85 14.58
N ALA A 495 0.36 6.60 14.25
CA ALA A 495 -0.48 5.66 15.00
C ALA A 495 -1.33 4.80 14.06
N PHE A 496 -1.61 3.59 14.48
CA PHE A 496 -2.60 2.69 13.89
C PHE A 496 -3.89 2.73 14.70
N LEU A 497 -5.02 2.90 14.00
CA LEU A 497 -6.37 2.76 14.55
C LEU A 497 -6.97 1.47 14.01
N ALA A 498 -7.33 0.54 14.90
CA ALA A 498 -8.10 -0.64 14.57
C ALA A 498 -9.55 -0.26 14.18
N ALA A 499 -10.16 -1.04 13.29
CA ALA A 499 -11.57 -0.87 12.92
C ALA A 499 -12.51 -0.93 14.13
N GLY A 500 -12.17 -1.78 15.11
CA GLY A 500 -12.95 -1.97 16.33
C GLY A 500 -13.95 -3.12 16.22
N PRO A 501 -14.74 -3.34 17.27
CA PRO A 501 -15.68 -4.45 17.33
C PRO A 501 -16.77 -4.33 16.27
N ALA A 502 -17.16 -5.48 15.69
CA ALA A 502 -18.28 -5.61 14.77
C ALA A 502 -19.52 -6.12 15.54
N GLY A 503 -20.72 -5.66 15.19
CA GLY A 503 -21.97 -6.22 15.68
C GLY A 503 -22.96 -5.21 16.30
N PRO A 504 -24.14 -5.67 16.73
CA PRO A 504 -25.14 -4.83 17.38
C PRO A 504 -24.63 -4.33 18.73
N GLY A 505 -24.55 -3.01 18.89
CA GLY A 505 -23.98 -2.34 20.08
C GLY A 505 -22.54 -1.85 19.91
N ALA A 506 -21.91 -2.08 18.74
CA ALA A 506 -20.67 -1.43 18.39
C ALA A 506 -20.84 0.10 18.40
N GLU A 507 -19.83 0.82 18.91
CA GLU A 507 -19.82 2.28 18.86
C GLU A 507 -20.05 2.76 17.41
N THR A 508 -20.90 3.78 17.24
CA THR A 508 -21.04 4.39 15.93
C THR A 508 -19.69 4.96 15.48
N PRO A 509 -19.36 4.95 14.18
CA PRO A 509 -18.10 5.51 13.70
C PRO A 509 -17.83 6.94 14.21
N ALA A 510 -18.87 7.73 14.43
CA ALA A 510 -18.79 9.10 14.94
C ALA A 510 -18.30 9.21 16.41
N GLU A 511 -18.42 8.14 17.21
CA GLU A 511 -17.96 8.10 18.61
C GLU A 511 -16.57 7.45 18.75
N ALA A 512 -16.03 6.91 17.68
CA ALA A 512 -14.89 6.01 17.71
C ALA A 512 -13.54 6.72 17.94
N LEU A 513 -13.32 7.87 17.32
CA LEU A 513 -12.07 8.64 17.47
C LEU A 513 -12.35 10.14 17.47
N SER A 514 -11.67 10.87 18.32
CA SER A 514 -11.58 12.34 18.27
C SER A 514 -10.13 12.80 18.24
N LEU A 515 -9.88 13.87 17.49
CA LEU A 515 -8.58 14.53 17.35
C LEU A 515 -8.67 15.92 18.01
N MET A 516 -7.63 16.34 18.70
CA MET A 516 -7.56 17.67 19.32
C MET A 516 -6.12 18.21 19.26
N GLY A 517 -5.98 19.52 19.17
CA GLY A 517 -4.69 20.22 19.16
C GLY A 517 -4.49 21.13 17.96
N ASP A 518 -3.33 21.78 17.88
CA ASP A 518 -2.87 22.50 16.69
C ASP A 518 -1.94 21.57 15.91
N PHE A 519 -2.44 21.11 14.75
CA PHE A 519 -1.73 20.09 13.97
C PHE A 519 -2.09 20.10 12.49
N THR A 520 -1.18 19.54 11.69
CA THR A 520 -1.47 18.96 10.38
C THR A 520 -1.18 17.46 10.42
N LEU A 521 -2.19 16.65 10.13
CA LEU A 521 -2.14 15.21 10.20
C LEU A 521 -2.65 14.64 8.86
N TYR A 522 -1.95 13.62 8.36
CA TYR A 522 -2.41 12.83 7.23
C TYR A 522 -2.90 11.46 7.70
N ALA A 523 -4.02 11.02 7.13
CA ALA A 523 -4.65 9.74 7.45
C ALA A 523 -4.73 8.88 6.19
N ALA A 524 -4.16 7.68 6.27
CA ALA A 524 -4.32 6.61 5.30
C ALA A 524 -5.35 5.61 5.82
N GLY A 525 -6.33 5.27 5.01
CA GLY A 525 -7.35 4.27 5.33
C GLY A 525 -7.77 3.52 4.07
N PRO A 526 -8.71 2.57 4.16
CA PRO A 526 -9.25 1.88 2.99
C PRO A 526 -9.94 2.86 2.05
N GLY A 527 -9.95 2.55 0.76
CA GLY A 527 -10.68 3.30 -0.25
C GLY A 527 -12.19 3.18 -0.07
N PRO A 528 -12.97 4.00 -0.76
CA PRO A 528 -14.42 3.91 -0.74
C PRO A 528 -14.88 2.58 -1.35
N ASP A 529 -16.00 2.05 -0.85
CA ASP A 529 -16.65 0.89 -1.44
C ASP A 529 -17.31 1.31 -2.77
N THR A 530 -16.59 1.15 -3.86
CA THR A 530 -17.02 1.58 -5.20
C THR A 530 -17.89 0.56 -5.93
N GLY A 531 -18.27 -0.55 -5.25
CA GLY A 531 -18.95 -1.68 -5.92
C GLY A 531 -17.97 -2.47 -6.82
N PRO A 532 -18.45 -3.50 -7.54
CA PRO A 532 -17.58 -4.24 -8.46
C PRO A 532 -17.04 -3.28 -9.52
N SER A 533 -15.71 -3.29 -9.70
CA SER A 533 -15.07 -2.56 -10.81
C SER A 533 -15.67 -3.01 -12.13
N PRO A 534 -15.96 -2.06 -13.04
CA PRO A 534 -16.51 -2.39 -14.36
C PRO A 534 -15.57 -3.26 -15.18
#